data_98417d587d0acb3bfa61bf52801d424b
#
_entry.id   98417d587d0acb3bfa61bf52801d424b
#
_cell.length_a   1.000
_cell.length_b   1.000
_cell.length_c   1.000
_cell.angle_alpha   90.00
_cell.angle_beta   90.00
_cell.angle_gamma   90.00
#
_symmetry.space_group_name_H-M   'P 1'
#
loop_
_entity.id
_entity.type
_entity.pdbx_description
1 polymer ?
#
loop_
_entity_poly.entity_id
_entity_poly.type
_entity_poly.pdbx_seq_one_letter_code
_entity_poly.pdbx_strand_id
1 'polypeptide(L)'
;WDRAEDCVKHEYLENKQVLSYGLKKDTHDNLVIPMKDGQGTIVGLQFIATDGSKRFLTGSKKSGSFFLLGREIFNSSDTLNYAEGYATAASIYADRSQPVVVAFDAFNLAPVAEVMYKYFPHHKHVFVADNDDSKTGEREAKKAAAYIKKVGGYAEIQMPESKGDYNDHKNEVAVVEGEVVMQSVDVPVEFDFVRSASGRFLNTKDNIGGVLATHGVDVRYNVIKKKMEIDIPNMDFIADMYEEASLIEIENRCINMGIPHTKVRDYLKVLAREYNP
;
A
#
# COMPACT_ATOMS: atom_id res chain seq x y z
N TRP A 1 -9.54 2.62 -20.26
CA TRP A 1 -8.26 1.99 -19.98
C TRP A 1 -7.88 0.98 -21.09
N ASP A 2 -8.74 0.05 -21.42
CA ASP A 2 -8.46 -1.04 -22.36
C ASP A 2 -8.24 -0.60 -23.82
N ARG A 3 -8.70 0.61 -24.16
CA ARG A 3 -8.51 1.23 -25.49
C ARG A 3 -7.25 2.11 -25.58
N ALA A 4 -6.53 2.29 -24.48
CA ALA A 4 -5.33 3.11 -24.42
C ALA A 4 -4.07 2.24 -24.64
N GLU A 5 -3.06 2.81 -25.28
CA GLU A 5 -1.77 2.17 -25.58
C GLU A 5 -0.79 2.34 -24.43
N ASP A 6 0.18 1.44 -24.27
CA ASP A 6 1.24 1.58 -23.27
C ASP A 6 2.08 2.83 -23.55
N CYS A 7 2.28 3.65 -22.53
CA CYS A 7 3.02 4.90 -22.67
C CYS A 7 4.50 4.67 -22.40
N VAL A 8 5.32 4.77 -23.44
CA VAL A 8 6.78 4.76 -23.31
C VAL A 8 7.33 6.19 -23.22
N LYS A 9 6.73 7.13 -23.95
CA LYS A 9 7.18 8.53 -24.07
C LYS A 9 5.99 9.47 -24.08
N HIS A 10 6.11 10.57 -23.32
CA HIS A 10 5.10 11.62 -23.26
C HIS A 10 5.72 12.92 -22.80
N GLU A 11 5.40 14.04 -23.44
CA GLU A 11 6.01 15.36 -23.17
C GLU A 11 5.90 15.80 -21.71
N TYR A 12 4.76 15.57 -21.06
CA TYR A 12 4.60 15.86 -19.63
C TYR A 12 5.59 15.08 -18.76
N LEU A 13 5.85 13.78 -19.06
CA LEU A 13 6.80 12.97 -18.32
C LEU A 13 8.24 13.44 -18.54
N GLU A 14 8.57 13.82 -19.78
CA GLU A 14 9.88 14.39 -20.14
C GLU A 14 10.11 15.71 -19.40
N ASN A 15 9.12 16.62 -19.43
CA ASN A 15 9.19 17.92 -18.74
C ASN A 15 9.33 17.75 -17.21
N LYS A 16 8.69 16.74 -16.62
CA LYS A 16 8.78 16.41 -15.19
C LYS A 16 9.95 15.48 -14.85
N GLN A 17 10.70 15.01 -15.85
CA GLN A 17 11.84 14.11 -15.71
C GLN A 17 11.52 12.82 -14.95
N VAL A 18 10.35 12.22 -15.23
CA VAL A 18 9.86 11.00 -14.62
C VAL A 18 9.50 9.95 -15.66
N LEU A 19 9.45 8.67 -15.24
CA LEU A 19 9.05 7.56 -16.11
C LEU A 19 7.54 7.29 -16.02
N SER A 20 7.02 6.52 -16.98
CA SER A 20 5.58 6.21 -17.06
C SER A 20 5.12 5.15 -16.06
N TYR A 21 6.01 4.27 -15.60
CA TYR A 21 5.70 3.18 -14.66
C TYR A 21 4.36 2.47 -14.95
N GLY A 22 4.15 2.08 -16.21
CA GLY A 22 2.95 1.34 -16.64
C GLY A 22 1.71 2.19 -16.91
N LEU A 23 1.85 3.51 -17.04
CA LEU A 23 0.78 4.34 -17.57
C LEU A 23 0.51 4.07 -19.04
N LYS A 24 -0.65 4.48 -19.51
CA LYS A 24 -1.07 4.41 -20.90
C LYS A 24 -1.28 5.81 -21.47
N LYS A 25 -1.45 5.89 -22.79
CA LYS A 25 -1.87 7.10 -23.48
C LYS A 25 -3.05 6.84 -24.39
N ASP A 26 -3.93 7.84 -24.52
CA ASP A 26 -5.07 7.77 -25.43
C ASP A 26 -4.70 8.26 -26.84
N THR A 27 -5.65 8.18 -27.76
CA THR A 27 -5.48 8.61 -29.17
C THR A 27 -5.27 10.13 -29.34
N HIS A 28 -5.47 10.91 -28.29
CA HIS A 28 -5.24 12.36 -28.26
C HIS A 28 -3.94 12.72 -27.54
N ASP A 29 -3.07 11.73 -27.33
CA ASP A 29 -1.80 11.86 -26.62
C ASP A 29 -1.95 12.39 -25.18
N ASN A 30 -3.07 12.07 -24.50
CA ASN A 30 -3.14 12.29 -23.06
C ASN A 30 -2.64 11.06 -22.31
N LEU A 31 -1.84 11.25 -21.26
CA LEU A 31 -1.59 10.20 -20.28
C LEU A 31 -2.89 9.76 -19.63
N VAL A 32 -3.05 8.47 -19.46
CA VAL A 32 -4.20 7.86 -18.81
C VAL A 32 -3.73 7.18 -17.52
N ILE A 33 -4.27 7.61 -16.38
CA ILE A 33 -3.96 7.05 -15.08
C ILE A 33 -5.22 6.40 -14.53
N PRO A 34 -5.21 5.08 -14.24
CA PRO A 34 -6.38 4.41 -13.70
C PRO A 34 -6.56 4.75 -12.23
N MET A 35 -7.78 5.13 -11.86
CA MET A 35 -8.19 5.36 -10.47
C MET A 35 -8.82 4.08 -9.96
N LYS A 36 -8.16 3.42 -9.00
CA LYS A 36 -8.62 2.14 -8.45
C LYS A 36 -9.18 2.33 -7.04
N ASP A 37 -10.20 1.56 -6.72
CA ASP A 37 -10.69 1.42 -5.34
C ASP A 37 -9.83 0.42 -4.54
N GLY A 38 -10.17 0.24 -3.26
CA GLY A 38 -9.48 -0.70 -2.37
C GLY A 38 -9.58 -2.17 -2.80
N GLN A 39 -10.47 -2.52 -3.74
CA GLN A 39 -10.57 -3.86 -4.32
C GLN A 39 -9.77 -3.99 -5.63
N GLY A 40 -9.08 -2.92 -6.06
CA GLY A 40 -8.33 -2.89 -7.31
C GLY A 40 -9.18 -2.66 -8.57
N THR A 41 -10.49 -2.41 -8.41
CA THR A 41 -11.39 -2.11 -9.52
C THR A 41 -11.14 -0.70 -10.03
N ILE A 42 -11.06 -0.52 -11.36
CA ILE A 42 -10.97 0.81 -11.97
C ILE A 42 -12.33 1.49 -11.84
N VAL A 43 -12.38 2.58 -11.06
CA VAL A 43 -13.58 3.38 -10.78
C VAL A 43 -13.54 4.76 -11.41
N GLY A 44 -12.49 5.06 -12.16
CA GLY A 44 -12.30 6.30 -12.87
C GLY A 44 -10.99 6.35 -13.62
N LEU A 45 -10.78 7.43 -14.36
CA LEU A 45 -9.55 7.74 -15.07
C LEU A 45 -9.19 9.20 -14.87
N GLN A 46 -7.91 9.49 -14.65
CA GLN A 46 -7.34 10.82 -14.82
C GLN A 46 -6.60 10.88 -16.15
N PHE A 47 -6.77 11.98 -16.85
CA PHE A 47 -6.04 12.31 -18.07
C PHE A 47 -5.11 13.50 -17.79
N ILE A 48 -3.87 13.41 -18.27
CA ILE A 48 -2.91 14.53 -18.24
C ILE A 48 -2.50 14.80 -19.67
N ALA A 49 -2.77 16.00 -20.15
CA ALA A 49 -2.38 16.43 -21.48
C ALA A 49 -0.87 16.76 -21.54
N THR A 50 -0.33 16.98 -22.73
CA THR A 50 1.07 17.34 -22.96
C THR A 50 1.49 18.63 -22.26
N ASP A 51 0.57 19.60 -22.16
CA ASP A 51 0.76 20.86 -21.43
C ASP A 51 0.69 20.72 -19.89
N GLY A 52 0.44 19.48 -19.38
CA GLY A 52 0.30 19.18 -17.95
C GLY A 52 -1.10 19.43 -17.38
N SER A 53 -2.06 19.90 -18.16
CA SER A 53 -3.43 20.09 -17.71
C SER A 53 -4.08 18.73 -17.37
N LYS A 54 -4.82 18.69 -16.25
CA LYS A 54 -5.40 17.46 -15.68
C LYS A 54 -6.90 17.50 -15.71
N ARG A 55 -7.52 16.38 -16.10
CA ARG A 55 -8.97 16.21 -16.05
C ARG A 55 -9.34 14.79 -15.66
N PHE A 56 -10.51 14.63 -15.08
CA PHE A 56 -11.07 13.31 -14.76
C PHE A 56 -12.12 12.90 -15.79
N LEU A 57 -12.22 11.61 -16.03
CA LEU A 57 -13.34 11.06 -16.79
C LEU A 57 -14.64 11.39 -16.07
N THR A 58 -15.64 11.88 -16.81
CA THR A 58 -16.97 12.15 -16.23
C THR A 58 -17.54 10.89 -15.59
N GLY A 59 -18.04 11.01 -14.36
CA GLY A 59 -18.55 9.89 -13.57
C GLY A 59 -17.49 9.12 -12.78
N SER A 60 -16.21 9.53 -12.80
CA SER A 60 -15.18 8.93 -11.96
C SER A 60 -15.50 9.09 -10.47
N LYS A 61 -15.34 8.01 -9.72
CA LYS A 61 -15.46 8.02 -8.26
C LYS A 61 -14.09 8.31 -7.65
N LYS A 62 -13.82 9.61 -7.35
CA LYS A 62 -12.50 10.03 -6.86
C LYS A 62 -12.24 9.69 -5.39
N SER A 63 -13.21 9.92 -4.51
CA SER A 63 -13.01 9.74 -3.07
C SER A 63 -12.58 8.31 -2.72
N GLY A 64 -11.43 8.19 -2.07
CA GLY A 64 -10.82 6.92 -1.67
C GLY A 64 -10.24 6.09 -2.82
N SER A 65 -10.25 6.60 -4.06
CA SER A 65 -9.57 5.94 -5.18
C SER A 65 -8.13 6.44 -5.30
N PHE A 66 -7.25 5.57 -5.77
CA PHE A 66 -5.82 5.82 -5.86
C PHE A 66 -5.19 5.12 -7.07
N PHE A 67 -3.94 5.50 -7.36
CA PHE A 67 -3.04 4.72 -8.20
C PHE A 67 -1.80 4.35 -7.37
N LEU A 68 -1.33 3.12 -7.51
CA LEU A 68 -0.19 2.61 -6.74
C LEU A 68 1.01 2.38 -7.64
N LEU A 69 2.12 3.06 -7.33
CA LEU A 69 3.46 2.81 -7.88
C LEU A 69 4.20 1.83 -6.98
N GLY A 70 5.00 0.94 -7.56
CA GLY A 70 5.82 -0.01 -6.81
C GLY A 70 5.01 -1.12 -6.15
N ARG A 71 3.97 -1.60 -6.82
CA ARG A 71 3.16 -2.72 -6.32
C ARG A 71 3.99 -3.97 -6.05
N GLU A 72 4.99 -4.21 -6.86
CA GLU A 72 5.91 -5.35 -6.78
C GLU A 72 6.82 -5.35 -5.56
N ILE A 73 7.09 -4.17 -4.98
CA ILE A 73 7.93 -4.01 -3.79
C ILE A 73 7.11 -3.73 -2.52
N PHE A 74 5.79 -3.77 -2.62
CA PHE A 74 4.89 -3.39 -1.55
C PHE A 74 5.08 -4.26 -0.30
N ASN A 75 5.17 -5.57 -0.49
CA ASN A 75 5.30 -6.52 0.61
C ASN A 75 6.70 -6.56 1.24
N SER A 76 7.71 -5.98 0.58
CA SER A 76 9.07 -5.87 1.09
C SER A 76 9.38 -4.52 1.74
N SER A 77 8.43 -3.59 1.71
CA SER A 77 8.55 -2.26 2.29
C SER A 77 7.73 -2.16 3.57
N ASP A 78 8.30 -1.58 4.60
CA ASP A 78 7.60 -1.19 5.83
C ASP A 78 6.98 0.22 5.73
N THR A 79 7.20 0.91 4.61
CA THR A 79 6.81 2.30 4.39
C THR A 79 5.93 2.45 3.17
N LEU A 80 4.84 3.20 3.31
CA LEU A 80 3.93 3.58 2.26
C LEU A 80 3.90 5.10 2.12
N ASN A 81 4.40 5.59 0.99
CA ASN A 81 4.40 7.02 0.71
C ASN A 81 3.09 7.44 0.03
N TYR A 82 2.69 8.70 0.22
CA TYR A 82 1.51 9.31 -0.40
C TYR A 82 1.90 10.61 -1.07
N ALA A 83 1.40 10.83 -2.26
CA ALA A 83 1.55 12.08 -3.00
C ALA A 83 0.23 12.50 -3.64
N GLU A 84 0.07 13.80 -3.88
CA GLU A 84 -1.13 14.34 -4.53
C GLU A 84 -1.14 14.03 -6.02
N GLY A 85 0.00 14.16 -6.68
CA GLY A 85 0.12 14.04 -8.14
C GLY A 85 1.05 12.94 -8.59
N TYR A 86 0.88 12.55 -9.86
CA TYR A 86 1.69 11.48 -10.46
C TYR A 86 3.18 11.79 -10.52
N ALA A 87 3.57 13.01 -10.95
CA ALA A 87 4.99 13.37 -11.10
C ALA A 87 5.72 13.32 -9.75
N THR A 88 5.12 13.88 -8.70
CA THR A 88 5.60 13.81 -7.33
C THR A 88 5.78 12.36 -6.89
N ALA A 89 4.75 11.53 -7.10
CA ALA A 89 4.80 10.11 -6.73
C ALA A 89 5.88 9.34 -7.51
N ALA A 90 6.02 9.59 -8.80
CA ALA A 90 7.02 8.95 -9.66
C ALA A 90 8.45 9.32 -9.25
N SER A 91 8.68 10.57 -8.81
CA SER A 91 9.97 11.02 -8.26
C SER A 91 10.29 10.33 -6.95
N ILE A 92 9.33 10.28 -6.01
CA ILE A 92 9.51 9.58 -4.73
C ILE A 92 9.84 8.10 -4.97
N TYR A 93 9.12 7.45 -5.90
CA TYR A 93 9.35 6.06 -6.24
C TYR A 93 10.76 5.83 -6.82
N ALA A 94 11.19 6.68 -7.75
CA ALA A 94 12.52 6.59 -8.35
C ALA A 94 13.65 6.78 -7.32
N ASP A 95 13.48 7.73 -6.39
CA ASP A 95 14.51 8.09 -5.42
C ASP A 95 14.58 7.13 -4.23
N ARG A 96 13.44 6.60 -3.77
CA ARG A 96 13.37 5.82 -2.53
C ARG A 96 13.24 4.31 -2.75
N SER A 97 12.86 3.89 -3.95
CA SER A 97 12.48 2.49 -4.23
C SER A 97 11.48 1.95 -3.20
N GLN A 98 10.48 2.76 -2.86
CA GLN A 98 9.40 2.45 -1.92
C GLN A 98 8.04 2.65 -2.60
N PRO A 99 6.99 1.90 -2.23
CA PRO A 99 5.66 2.07 -2.81
C PRO A 99 5.10 3.46 -2.55
N VAL A 100 4.43 4.02 -3.57
CA VAL A 100 3.82 5.35 -3.50
C VAL A 100 2.39 5.33 -3.98
N VAL A 101 1.50 5.88 -3.17
CA VAL A 101 0.07 6.05 -3.45
C VAL A 101 -0.17 7.44 -4.02
N VAL A 102 -0.70 7.53 -5.24
CA VAL A 102 -1.17 8.76 -5.86
C VAL A 102 -2.61 8.99 -5.44
N ALA A 103 -2.87 10.08 -4.72
CA ALA A 103 -4.22 10.43 -4.25
C ALA A 103 -5.01 11.29 -5.24
N PHE A 104 -4.40 11.78 -6.32
CA PHE A 104 -4.93 12.63 -7.38
C PHE A 104 -5.19 14.09 -7.00
N ASP A 105 -5.44 14.40 -5.73
CA ASP A 105 -5.44 15.75 -5.15
C ASP A 105 -5.34 15.70 -3.61
N ALA A 106 -5.09 16.85 -3.00
CA ALA A 106 -4.94 17.01 -1.56
C ALA A 106 -6.16 16.51 -0.76
N PHE A 107 -7.38 16.83 -1.18
CA PHE A 107 -8.61 16.48 -0.45
C PHE A 107 -8.89 14.98 -0.44
N ASN A 108 -8.27 14.24 -1.34
CA ASN A 108 -8.39 12.78 -1.38
C ASN A 108 -7.34 12.06 -0.51
N LEU A 109 -6.35 12.74 0.05
CA LEU A 109 -5.32 12.11 0.91
C LEU A 109 -5.95 11.38 2.10
N ALA A 110 -6.84 12.02 2.85
CA ALA A 110 -7.49 11.38 4.01
C ALA A 110 -8.40 10.20 3.62
N PRO A 111 -9.31 10.30 2.63
CA PRO A 111 -10.08 9.15 2.15
C PRO A 111 -9.21 7.98 1.67
N VAL A 112 -8.10 8.25 0.99
CA VAL A 112 -7.17 7.22 0.53
C VAL A 112 -6.41 6.61 1.70
N ALA A 113 -5.97 7.42 2.67
CA ALA A 113 -5.34 6.93 3.89
C ALA A 113 -6.25 5.98 4.67
N GLU A 114 -7.56 6.28 4.77
CA GLU A 114 -8.56 5.39 5.38
C GLU A 114 -8.65 4.04 4.66
N VAL A 115 -8.64 4.05 3.34
CA VAL A 115 -8.65 2.82 2.54
C VAL A 115 -7.36 2.04 2.75
N MET A 116 -6.20 2.69 2.62
CA MET A 116 -4.90 2.04 2.70
C MET A 116 -4.61 1.48 4.10
N TYR A 117 -4.99 2.19 5.16
CA TYR A 117 -4.79 1.70 6.53
C TYR A 117 -5.52 0.39 6.82
N LYS A 118 -6.70 0.18 6.24
CA LYS A 118 -7.43 -1.10 6.39
C LYS A 118 -6.65 -2.30 5.84
N TYR A 119 -5.83 -2.07 4.84
CA TYR A 119 -5.02 -3.12 4.21
C TYR A 119 -3.60 -3.19 4.76
N PHE A 120 -3.07 -2.05 5.24
CA PHE A 120 -1.67 -1.89 5.63
C PHE A 120 -1.51 -1.17 6.98
N PRO A 121 -2.12 -1.70 8.06
CA PRO A 121 -2.14 -1.02 9.37
C PRO A 121 -0.77 -0.92 10.03
N HIS A 122 0.18 -1.79 9.65
CA HIS A 122 1.52 -1.86 10.24
C HIS A 122 2.59 -1.07 9.46
N HIS A 123 2.22 -0.51 8.31
CA HIS A 123 3.15 0.31 7.53
C HIS A 123 3.31 1.70 8.16
N LYS A 124 4.50 2.25 7.98
CA LYS A 124 4.74 3.68 8.18
C LYS A 124 4.09 4.46 7.03
N HIS A 125 3.09 5.29 7.32
CA HIS A 125 2.40 6.12 6.34
C HIS A 125 3.08 7.48 6.23
N VAL A 126 3.74 7.77 5.12
CA VAL A 126 4.48 9.02 4.89
C VAL A 126 3.75 9.87 3.87
N PHE A 127 3.17 10.99 4.31
CA PHE A 127 2.48 11.95 3.45
C PHE A 127 3.47 13.00 2.96
N VAL A 128 3.78 12.98 1.68
CA VAL A 128 4.65 13.96 1.05
C VAL A 128 3.78 15.04 0.43
N ALA A 129 3.67 16.17 1.14
CA ALA A 129 2.80 17.28 0.79
C ALA A 129 3.53 18.32 -0.06
N ASP A 130 2.79 19.01 -0.92
CA ASP A 130 3.30 20.15 -1.68
C ASP A 130 3.40 21.38 -0.77
N ASN A 131 4.46 22.16 -0.93
CA ASN A 131 4.66 23.44 -0.24
C ASN A 131 4.16 24.59 -1.10
N ASP A 132 2.89 24.92 -0.99
CA ASP A 132 2.26 26.01 -1.74
C ASP A 132 1.75 27.13 -0.82
N ASP A 133 1.48 28.31 -1.41
CA ASP A 133 0.97 29.47 -0.66
C ASP A 133 -0.39 29.22 -0.02
N SER A 134 -1.19 28.33 -0.58
CA SER A 134 -2.52 27.97 -0.09
C SER A 134 -2.47 27.12 1.16
N LYS A 135 -1.33 26.45 1.42
CA LYS A 135 -1.13 25.44 2.47
C LYS A 135 -2.19 24.34 2.45
N THR A 136 -2.81 24.11 1.30
CA THR A 136 -3.84 23.09 1.16
C THR A 136 -3.25 21.69 1.29
N GLY A 137 -2.14 21.41 0.60
CA GLY A 137 -1.42 20.14 0.70
C GLY A 137 -1.03 19.81 2.14
N GLU A 138 -0.37 20.76 2.83
CA GLU A 138 0.01 20.60 4.24
C GLU A 138 -1.20 20.31 5.15
N ARG A 139 -2.28 21.09 5.02
CA ARG A 139 -3.48 20.94 5.84
C ARG A 139 -4.15 19.57 5.64
N GLU A 140 -4.30 19.13 4.41
CA GLU A 140 -4.96 17.86 4.11
C GLU A 140 -4.07 16.65 4.45
N ALA A 141 -2.73 16.76 4.29
CA ALA A 141 -1.78 15.78 4.79
C ALA A 141 -1.85 15.64 6.32
N LYS A 142 -1.97 16.76 7.07
CA LYS A 142 -2.20 16.74 8.53
C LYS A 142 -3.48 16.00 8.91
N LYS A 143 -4.57 16.17 8.18
CA LYS A 143 -5.82 15.43 8.41
C LYS A 143 -5.64 13.93 8.18
N ALA A 144 -4.97 13.55 7.09
CA ALA A 144 -4.69 12.15 6.77
C ALA A 144 -3.80 11.51 7.85
N ALA A 145 -2.71 12.17 8.23
CA ALA A 145 -1.82 11.71 9.29
C ALA A 145 -2.52 11.60 10.64
N ALA A 146 -3.36 12.58 11.01
CA ALA A 146 -4.14 12.55 12.23
C ALA A 146 -5.12 11.37 12.27
N TYR A 147 -5.74 11.02 11.14
CA TYR A 147 -6.56 9.82 11.04
C TYR A 147 -5.74 8.55 11.34
N ILE A 148 -4.61 8.36 10.68
CA ILE A 148 -3.73 7.19 10.88
C ILE A 148 -3.31 7.07 12.35
N LYS A 149 -2.84 8.17 12.96
CA LYS A 149 -2.44 8.21 14.38
C LYS A 149 -3.62 7.88 15.31
N LYS A 150 -4.81 8.42 15.03
CA LYS A 150 -6.03 8.15 15.80
C LYS A 150 -6.43 6.68 15.84
N VAL A 151 -6.20 5.95 14.74
CA VAL A 151 -6.50 4.52 14.65
C VAL A 151 -5.33 3.61 15.05
N GLY A 152 -4.26 4.18 15.64
CA GLY A 152 -3.13 3.45 16.21
C GLY A 152 -1.99 3.18 15.23
N GLY A 153 -2.03 3.76 14.01
CA GLY A 153 -0.96 3.63 13.02
C GLY A 153 0.13 4.69 13.17
N TYR A 154 1.23 4.49 12.47
CA TYR A 154 2.32 5.44 12.39
C TYR A 154 2.17 6.35 11.17
N ALA A 155 2.25 7.66 11.35
CA ALA A 155 2.20 8.62 10.25
C ALA A 155 3.22 9.75 10.41
N GLU A 156 3.81 10.14 9.28
CA GLU A 156 4.77 11.24 9.15
C GLU A 156 4.35 12.15 7.99
N ILE A 157 4.66 13.43 8.10
CA ILE A 157 4.46 14.41 7.03
C ILE A 157 5.82 14.96 6.62
N GLN A 158 6.09 14.91 5.35
CA GLN A 158 7.27 15.48 4.73
C GLN A 158 6.86 16.54 3.71
N MET A 159 7.67 17.58 3.59
CA MET A 159 7.41 18.67 2.68
C MET A 159 8.73 19.30 2.22
N PRO A 160 8.87 19.78 0.96
CA PRO A 160 10.01 20.56 0.57
C PRO A 160 10.14 21.83 1.42
N GLU A 161 11.38 22.23 1.75
CA GLU A 161 11.64 23.50 2.45
C GLU A 161 11.29 24.69 1.55
N SER A 162 11.65 24.61 0.28
CA SER A 162 11.33 25.60 -0.74
C SER A 162 9.90 25.39 -1.28
N LYS A 163 9.32 26.47 -1.82
CA LYS A 163 8.00 26.45 -2.45
C LYS A 163 8.01 25.58 -3.72
N GLY A 164 7.13 24.58 -3.75
CA GLY A 164 7.00 23.63 -4.84
C GLY A 164 6.59 22.22 -4.37
N ASP A 165 6.72 21.26 -5.26
CA ASP A 165 6.48 19.87 -4.94
C ASP A 165 7.81 19.08 -4.79
N TYR A 166 7.73 17.82 -4.36
CA TYR A 166 8.90 16.95 -4.23
C TYR A 166 9.65 16.76 -5.56
N ASN A 167 8.97 16.78 -6.70
CA ASN A 167 9.61 16.64 -8.00
C ASN A 167 10.51 17.84 -8.31
N ASP A 168 10.14 19.03 -7.83
CA ASP A 168 10.91 20.24 -8.02
C ASP A 168 12.11 20.34 -7.04
N HIS A 169 12.02 19.75 -5.84
CA HIS A 169 12.94 19.95 -4.71
C HIS A 169 13.38 18.66 -4.01
N LYS A 170 13.79 17.64 -4.75
CA LYS A 170 14.13 16.30 -4.23
C LYS A 170 15.12 16.27 -3.06
N ASN A 171 16.09 17.20 -3.05
CA ASN A 171 17.18 17.25 -2.06
C ASN A 171 16.87 18.13 -0.84
N GLU A 172 15.72 18.79 -0.79
CA GLU A 172 15.37 19.79 0.21
C GLU A 172 14.17 19.40 1.08
N VAL A 173 13.83 18.13 1.13
CA VAL A 173 12.62 17.64 1.85
C VAL A 173 12.91 17.51 3.33
N ALA A 174 12.22 18.26 4.16
CA ALA A 174 12.25 18.18 5.61
C ALA A 174 11.03 17.47 6.20
N VAL A 175 11.20 16.86 7.37
CA VAL A 175 10.10 16.32 8.18
C VAL A 175 9.44 17.49 8.91
N VAL A 176 8.20 17.79 8.56
CA VAL A 176 7.43 18.91 9.16
C VAL A 176 6.70 18.47 10.41
N GLU A 177 6.27 17.22 10.48
CA GLU A 177 5.57 16.64 11.63
C GLU A 177 5.88 15.15 11.72
N GLY A 178 6.68 14.81 12.70
CA GLY A 178 7.05 13.44 13.02
C GLY A 178 7.42 13.40 14.49
N GLU A 179 6.47 13.53 15.41
CA GLU A 179 6.74 13.03 16.76
C GLU A 179 6.71 11.51 16.69
N VAL A 180 7.90 10.95 16.83
CA VAL A 180 8.14 9.58 17.21
C VAL A 180 7.60 9.43 18.65
N VAL A 181 6.31 9.19 18.78
CA VAL A 181 5.90 8.28 19.82
C VAL A 181 6.12 6.89 19.22
N MET A 182 7.38 6.51 19.14
CA MET A 182 7.73 5.12 19.29
C MET A 182 7.26 4.72 20.70
N GLN A 183 6.00 4.46 20.88
CA GLN A 183 5.74 3.18 21.49
C GLN A 183 6.19 2.21 20.41
N SER A 184 7.46 1.86 20.49
CA SER A 184 7.97 0.65 19.93
C SER A 184 7.09 -0.47 20.44
N VAL A 185 6.09 -0.80 19.67
CA VAL A 185 5.69 -2.17 19.56
C VAL A 185 6.64 -2.77 18.49
N ASP A 186 7.92 -2.51 18.66
CA ASP A 186 8.98 -3.48 18.51
C ASP A 186 8.92 -4.35 19.76
N VAL A 187 7.79 -4.95 19.96
CA VAL A 187 7.78 -6.31 20.39
C VAL A 187 8.13 -7.04 19.09
N PRO A 188 9.33 -7.61 18.91
CA PRO A 188 9.38 -8.86 18.24
C PRO A 188 8.21 -9.58 18.90
N VAL A 189 7.21 -9.99 18.15
CA VAL A 189 6.23 -10.91 18.70
C VAL A 189 7.08 -12.13 18.95
N GLU A 190 7.73 -12.16 20.12
CA GLU A 190 8.33 -13.35 20.69
C GLU A 190 7.12 -14.21 20.95
N PHE A 191 6.67 -14.82 19.85
CA PHE A 191 5.57 -15.73 19.91
C PHE A 191 6.08 -16.91 20.72
N ASP A 192 5.49 -17.13 21.88
CA ASP A 192 5.89 -18.22 22.78
C ASP A 192 5.40 -19.54 22.19
N PHE A 193 6.20 -20.07 21.26
CA PHE A 193 5.88 -21.32 20.57
C PHE A 193 5.81 -22.48 21.55
N VAL A 194 4.69 -23.16 21.56
CA VAL A 194 4.45 -24.36 22.40
C VAL A 194 5.43 -25.47 21.98
N ARG A 195 6.21 -25.97 22.96
CA ARG A 195 7.23 -27.01 22.76
C ARG A 195 6.90 -28.25 23.55
N SER A 196 7.37 -29.40 23.04
CA SER A 196 7.40 -30.65 23.81
C SER A 196 8.44 -30.59 24.93
N ALA A 197 8.38 -31.54 25.84
CA ALA A 197 9.40 -31.69 26.89
C ALA A 197 10.84 -31.88 26.36
N SER A 198 10.99 -32.32 25.10
CA SER A 198 12.28 -32.42 24.40
C SER A 198 12.69 -31.16 23.64
N GLY A 199 11.95 -30.05 23.78
CA GLY A 199 12.22 -28.75 23.12
C GLY A 199 11.75 -28.65 21.65
N ARG A 200 11.12 -29.67 21.10
CA ARG A 200 10.60 -29.64 19.71
C ARG A 200 9.30 -28.85 19.62
N PHE A 201 9.12 -28.09 18.57
CA PHE A 201 7.86 -27.40 18.29
C PHE A 201 6.71 -28.40 18.10
N LEU A 202 5.57 -28.10 18.69
CA LEU A 202 4.36 -28.90 18.54
C LEU A 202 3.52 -28.41 17.34
N ASN A 203 2.78 -29.33 16.73
CA ASN A 203 1.81 -29.03 15.70
C ASN A 203 0.50 -28.56 16.34
N THR A 204 0.45 -27.33 16.81
CA THR A 204 -0.72 -26.71 17.44
C THR A 204 -1.24 -25.54 16.61
N LYS A 205 -2.51 -25.18 16.82
CA LYS A 205 -3.15 -23.99 16.24
C LYS A 205 -2.32 -22.74 16.55
N ASP A 206 -1.90 -22.61 17.81
CA ASP A 206 -1.15 -21.44 18.28
C ASP A 206 0.20 -21.32 17.60
N ASN A 207 0.94 -22.43 17.46
CA ASN A 207 2.22 -22.41 16.76
C ASN A 207 2.09 -22.07 15.28
N ILE A 208 1.06 -22.57 14.59
CA ILE A 208 0.80 -22.23 13.19
C ILE A 208 0.42 -20.74 13.08
N GLY A 209 -0.45 -20.25 13.98
CA GLY A 209 -0.79 -18.83 14.05
C GLY A 209 0.44 -17.94 14.31
N GLY A 210 1.35 -18.40 15.18
CA GLY A 210 2.63 -17.72 15.42
C GLY A 210 3.51 -17.65 14.17
N VAL A 211 3.57 -18.71 13.35
CA VAL A 211 4.29 -18.67 12.07
C VAL A 211 3.67 -17.63 11.14
N LEU A 212 2.34 -17.62 11.01
CA LEU A 212 1.67 -16.62 10.15
C LEU A 212 2.01 -15.20 10.60
N ALA A 213 1.89 -14.93 11.90
CA ALA A 213 2.18 -13.62 12.48
C ALA A 213 3.65 -13.19 12.29
N THR A 214 4.61 -14.07 12.59
CA THR A 214 6.05 -13.77 12.48
C THR A 214 6.53 -13.58 11.03
N HIS A 215 5.80 -14.13 10.06
CA HIS A 215 6.09 -13.95 8.64
C HIS A 215 5.22 -12.87 7.97
N GLY A 216 4.45 -12.11 8.74
CA GLY A 216 3.58 -11.05 8.22
C GLY A 216 2.47 -11.56 7.30
N VAL A 217 2.07 -12.84 7.45
CA VAL A 217 0.98 -13.41 6.66
C VAL A 217 -0.34 -12.92 7.22
N ASP A 218 -1.10 -12.18 6.43
CA ASP A 218 -2.43 -11.69 6.77
C ASP A 218 -3.52 -12.62 6.20
N VAL A 219 -4.46 -13.01 7.06
CA VAL A 219 -5.61 -13.85 6.68
C VAL A 219 -6.88 -13.07 6.99
N ARG A 220 -7.70 -12.79 5.97
CA ARG A 220 -8.89 -11.95 6.10
C ARG A 220 -10.08 -12.50 5.35
N TYR A 221 -11.29 -12.17 5.81
CA TYR A 221 -12.51 -12.46 5.08
C TYR A 221 -12.90 -11.29 4.17
N ASN A 222 -12.95 -11.56 2.85
CA ASN A 222 -13.45 -10.60 1.88
C ASN A 222 -14.97 -10.66 1.83
N VAL A 223 -15.64 -9.68 2.44
CA VAL A 223 -17.12 -9.64 2.54
C VAL A 223 -17.80 -9.48 1.18
N ILE A 224 -17.12 -8.93 0.19
CA ILE A 224 -17.66 -8.72 -1.16
C ILE A 224 -17.60 -10.02 -1.95
N LYS A 225 -16.44 -10.67 -1.96
CA LYS A 225 -16.24 -11.95 -2.65
C LYS A 225 -16.79 -13.14 -1.86
N LYS A 226 -17.18 -12.93 -0.60
CA LYS A 226 -17.62 -13.96 0.34
C LYS A 226 -16.64 -15.13 0.47
N LYS A 227 -15.36 -14.83 0.54
CA LYS A 227 -14.28 -15.80 0.66
C LYS A 227 -13.15 -15.30 1.55
N MET A 228 -12.40 -16.27 2.10
CA MET A 228 -11.16 -16.00 2.80
C MET A 228 -10.06 -15.67 1.78
N GLU A 229 -9.32 -14.62 2.05
CA GLU A 229 -8.13 -14.24 1.31
C GLU A 229 -6.92 -14.31 2.22
N ILE A 230 -5.78 -14.66 1.65
CA ILE A 230 -4.51 -14.70 2.34
C ILE A 230 -3.52 -13.80 1.60
N ASP A 231 -2.86 -12.93 2.35
CA ASP A 231 -1.77 -12.10 1.87
C ASP A 231 -0.47 -12.65 2.45
N ILE A 232 0.36 -13.18 1.56
CA ILE A 232 1.64 -13.78 1.94
C ILE A 232 2.74 -12.87 1.43
N PRO A 233 3.61 -12.31 2.30
CA PRO A 233 4.72 -11.48 1.88
C PRO A 233 5.59 -12.19 0.82
N ASN A 234 5.94 -11.44 -0.26
CA ASN A 234 6.67 -11.91 -1.42
C ASN A 234 5.90 -12.85 -2.39
N MET A 235 4.57 -12.90 -2.29
CA MET A 235 3.72 -13.43 -3.35
C MET A 235 3.07 -12.28 -4.13
N ASP A 236 3.04 -12.39 -5.45
CA ASP A 236 2.64 -11.29 -6.36
C ASP A 236 1.14 -10.95 -6.33
N PHE A 237 0.33 -11.62 -5.53
CA PHE A 237 -1.12 -11.43 -5.49
C PHE A 237 -1.72 -11.85 -4.14
N ILE A 238 -2.85 -11.23 -3.79
CA ILE A 238 -3.70 -11.70 -2.70
C ILE A 238 -4.46 -12.92 -3.21
N ALA A 239 -4.13 -14.07 -2.67
CA ALA A 239 -4.68 -15.34 -3.09
C ALA A 239 -5.97 -15.70 -2.34
N ASP A 240 -6.77 -16.57 -2.94
CA ASP A 240 -7.77 -17.34 -2.19
C ASP A 240 -7.04 -18.22 -1.17
N MET A 241 -7.44 -18.15 0.09
CA MET A 241 -6.82 -18.92 1.18
C MET A 241 -6.79 -20.42 0.91
N TYR A 242 -7.68 -20.91 0.07
CA TYR A 242 -7.75 -22.33 -0.31
C TYR A 242 -7.02 -22.65 -1.61
N GLU A 243 -6.37 -21.67 -2.22
CA GLU A 243 -5.56 -21.92 -3.41
C GLU A 243 -4.33 -22.76 -3.04
N GLU A 244 -4.05 -23.79 -3.84
CA GLU A 244 -2.99 -24.76 -3.53
C GLU A 244 -1.61 -24.10 -3.37
N ALA A 245 -1.31 -23.08 -4.19
CA ALA A 245 -0.04 -22.34 -4.11
C ALA A 245 0.13 -21.62 -2.76
N SER A 246 -0.94 -20.98 -2.26
CA SER A 246 -0.94 -20.31 -0.95
C SER A 246 -0.77 -21.30 0.20
N LEU A 247 -1.42 -22.44 0.11
CA LEU A 247 -1.32 -23.49 1.12
C LEU A 247 0.09 -24.08 1.19
N ILE A 248 0.71 -24.36 0.04
CA ILE A 248 2.08 -24.85 -0.05
C ILE A 248 3.07 -23.85 0.53
N GLU A 249 2.91 -22.55 0.24
CA GLU A 249 3.80 -21.51 0.76
C GLU A 249 3.73 -21.42 2.29
N ILE A 250 2.53 -21.47 2.88
CA ILE A 250 2.37 -21.48 4.34
C ILE A 250 2.99 -22.75 4.95
N GLU A 251 2.76 -23.89 4.33
CA GLU A 251 3.35 -25.17 4.78
C GLU A 251 4.88 -25.09 4.76
N ASN A 252 5.48 -24.52 3.71
CA ASN A 252 6.92 -24.32 3.60
C ASN A 252 7.47 -23.38 4.70
N ARG A 253 6.77 -22.31 5.04
CA ARG A 253 7.16 -21.41 6.15
C ARG A 253 7.14 -22.13 7.50
N CYS A 254 6.14 -22.94 7.74
CA CYS A 254 6.07 -23.78 8.93
C CYS A 254 7.26 -24.78 9.00
N ILE A 255 7.58 -25.45 7.88
CA ILE A 255 8.71 -26.37 7.77
C ILE A 255 10.02 -25.67 8.08
N ASN A 256 10.24 -24.50 7.47
CA ASN A 256 11.49 -23.72 7.66
C ASN A 256 11.69 -23.27 9.10
N MET A 257 10.64 -23.10 9.87
CA MET A 257 10.70 -22.82 11.31
C MET A 257 10.76 -24.08 12.19
N GLY A 258 10.75 -25.27 11.57
CA GLY A 258 10.76 -26.55 12.31
C GLY A 258 9.43 -26.89 12.97
N ILE A 259 8.33 -26.31 12.50
CA ILE A 259 6.97 -26.58 12.98
C ILE A 259 6.31 -27.62 12.08
N PRO A 260 5.75 -28.71 12.64
CA PRO A 260 4.99 -29.66 11.85
C PRO A 260 3.78 -29.00 11.16
N HIS A 261 3.68 -29.15 9.85
CA HIS A 261 2.72 -28.42 9.01
C HIS A 261 1.44 -29.21 8.70
N THR A 262 1.32 -30.46 9.14
CA THR A 262 0.23 -31.37 8.74
C THR A 262 -1.18 -30.91 9.11
N LYS A 263 -1.33 -29.90 9.98
CA LYS A 263 -2.60 -29.31 10.38
C LYS A 263 -2.82 -27.87 9.88
N VAL A 264 -1.94 -27.35 9.07
CA VAL A 264 -2.08 -25.97 8.54
C VAL A 264 -3.44 -25.76 7.88
N ARG A 265 -3.83 -26.66 6.98
CA ARG A 265 -5.13 -26.61 6.28
C ARG A 265 -6.33 -26.65 7.22
N ASP A 266 -6.25 -27.47 8.29
CA ASP A 266 -7.33 -27.57 9.28
C ASP A 266 -7.41 -26.30 10.14
N TYR A 267 -6.26 -25.71 10.47
CA TYR A 267 -6.21 -24.43 11.18
C TYR A 267 -6.80 -23.28 10.36
N LEU A 268 -6.45 -23.19 9.08
CA LEU A 268 -7.01 -22.18 8.19
C LEU A 268 -8.53 -22.31 8.04
N LYS A 269 -9.07 -23.54 8.05
CA LYS A 269 -10.53 -23.77 8.09
C LYS A 269 -11.17 -23.29 9.40
N VAL A 270 -10.48 -23.38 10.52
CA VAL A 270 -10.96 -22.84 11.80
C VAL A 270 -10.97 -21.32 11.75
N LEU A 271 -9.89 -20.68 11.29
CA LEU A 271 -9.86 -19.23 11.08
C LEU A 271 -10.99 -18.75 10.17
N ALA A 272 -11.24 -19.44 9.07
CA ALA A 272 -12.33 -19.12 8.15
C ALA A 272 -13.70 -19.13 8.84
N ARG A 273 -13.92 -20.02 9.83
CA ARG A 273 -15.17 -20.07 10.61
C ARG A 273 -15.27 -18.95 11.64
N GLU A 274 -14.15 -18.54 12.24
CA GLU A 274 -14.10 -17.46 13.22
C GLU A 274 -14.37 -16.09 12.57
N TYR A 275 -13.99 -15.92 11.30
CA TYR A 275 -14.19 -14.68 10.52
C TYR A 275 -15.46 -14.65 9.66
N ASN A 276 -16.23 -15.75 9.62
CA ASN A 276 -17.48 -15.79 8.86
C ASN A 276 -18.62 -15.34 9.79
N PRO A 277 -19.24 -14.13 9.55
CA PRO A 277 -20.32 -13.62 10.38
C PRO A 277 -21.61 -14.45 10.24
#